data_c4b86aa0941c4c59a30e216b647ac8a4
#
_entry.id   c4b86aa0941c4c59a30e216b647ac8a4
#
_cell.length_a   1.000
_cell.length_b   1.000
_cell.length_c   1.000
_cell.angle_alpha   90.00
_cell.angle_beta   90.00
_cell.angle_gamma   90.00
#
_symmetry.space_group_name_H-M   'P 1'
#
loop_
_entity.id
_entity.type
_entity.pdbx_description
1 polymer ?
#
loop_
_entity_poly.entity_id
_entity_poly.type
_entity_poly.pdbx_seq_one_letter_code
_entity_poly.pdbx_strand_id
1 'polypeptide(L)'
;MKKQSTKKVLALATSAAMMLTAFTACGSSQAPSTTPAQQTSEAQSEEAKDDSTNGDTVTINFWHHYSAQSAENETLMNVLIPKFEEENPGYKVNAVSHDWSDLHDKILISASSQTLPDVARLDIAWVPEFQKMNILVPLDQEMSDFEEVSSELLPSAMSTAQIKGSYYALALNTNTKIMFYNEEAFNDAGLSAPKTMDDMLAAAQKLSGTNANGQQVWGLDEPALAGWNVLPYIWSNGGEITDENYTKATDYLNSEATVNAVKMLADMYKNSEFTGFNSGDIPMTDGFGTGRYMMLLEGPWKTSELAGAYPDFKYATCEVPAGSAGSISVLGGEDIAMFNTANKEGAWKFMKFMTSDFAEEEMAKCGQIPVNKEALDSDVVANADYAPFLDAITTAKARPPVASWSEIDNELTTAMTSIISEGADVQETLDALATKVDALLAE
;
A
#
# COMPACT_ATOMS: atom_id res chain seq x y z
N MET A 1 -57.18 11.25 40.72
CA MET A 1 -57.52 9.90 41.25
C MET A 1 -56.39 8.99 40.87
N LYS A 2 -55.52 8.66 41.85
CA LYS A 2 -55.27 7.33 42.44
C LYS A 2 -54.83 6.27 41.39
N LYS A 3 -53.73 5.58 41.48
CA LYS A 3 -52.82 5.22 42.60
C LYS A 3 -51.49 4.66 42.06
N GLN A 4 -50.45 4.94 42.76
CA GLN A 4 -49.16 4.30 42.83
C GLN A 4 -49.23 2.75 42.97
N SER A 5 -48.17 2.06 42.51
CA SER A 5 -47.57 0.98 43.29
C SER A 5 -46.12 0.70 42.89
N THR A 6 -45.30 0.96 43.81
CA THR A 6 -43.89 0.63 44.06
C THR A 6 -43.70 -0.82 44.49
N LYS A 7 -42.54 -1.46 44.21
CA LYS A 7 -41.73 -2.31 45.11
C LYS A 7 -40.53 -2.84 44.34
N LYS A 8 -39.29 -2.41 44.64
CA LYS A 8 -38.28 -2.84 45.64
C LYS A 8 -37.60 -4.14 45.23
N VAL A 9 -36.33 -4.06 44.80
CA VAL A 9 -35.05 -4.24 45.50
C VAL A 9 -34.81 -5.68 46.02
N LEU A 10 -33.74 -6.33 45.52
CA LEU A 10 -32.79 -7.02 46.41
C LEU A 10 -31.42 -7.23 45.68
N ALA A 11 -30.41 -6.63 46.30
CA ALA A 11 -29.02 -6.89 46.05
C ALA A 11 -28.55 -8.07 46.93
N LEU A 12 -27.64 -8.90 46.45
CA LEU A 12 -26.79 -9.70 47.32
C LEU A 12 -25.35 -9.75 46.78
N ALA A 13 -24.49 -9.12 47.51
CA ALA A 13 -23.04 -9.26 47.44
C ALA A 13 -22.62 -10.40 48.37
N THR A 14 -21.66 -11.18 48.00
CA THR A 14 -20.81 -11.92 48.95
C THR A 14 -19.36 -11.99 48.50
N SER A 15 -18.55 -11.63 49.46
CA SER A 15 -17.12 -11.35 49.45
C SER A 15 -16.25 -12.59 49.68
N ALA A 16 -15.03 -12.52 49.18
CA ALA A 16 -13.74 -12.84 49.81
C ALA A 16 -13.48 -14.21 50.48
N ALA A 17 -12.33 -14.77 50.15
CA ALA A 17 -11.24 -14.91 51.13
C ALA A 17 -9.97 -15.51 50.51
N MET A 18 -8.88 -14.82 50.79
CA MET A 18 -7.47 -15.29 50.69
C MET A 18 -7.20 -16.48 51.60
N MET A 19 -6.25 -17.36 51.24
CA MET A 19 -5.32 -17.96 52.19
C MET A 19 -3.97 -18.22 51.57
N LEU A 20 -2.97 -17.51 52.06
CA LEU A 20 -1.56 -17.83 52.05
C LEU A 20 -1.33 -18.94 53.07
N THR A 21 -0.50 -19.96 52.74
CA THR A 21 0.32 -20.64 53.75
C THR A 21 1.65 -21.05 53.12
N ALA A 22 2.71 -20.46 53.66
CA ALA A 22 4.09 -20.97 53.55
C ALA A 22 4.34 -21.97 54.67
N PHE A 23 5.03 -23.07 54.38
CA PHE A 23 5.82 -23.80 55.37
C PHE A 23 7.06 -24.42 54.74
N THR A 24 8.19 -24.03 55.29
CA THR A 24 9.51 -24.65 55.19
C THR A 24 9.59 -25.87 56.12
N ALA A 25 10.25 -26.94 55.70
CA ALA A 25 11.33 -27.60 56.46
C ALA A 25 11.79 -28.93 55.86
N CYS A 26 13.07 -29.20 56.02
CA CYS A 26 13.91 -30.32 55.61
C CYS A 26 13.49 -31.73 56.17
N GLY A 27 13.92 -32.80 55.44
CA GLY A 27 13.99 -34.13 55.94
C GLY A 27 14.21 -35.20 54.90
N SER A 28 15.40 -35.84 54.97
CA SER A 28 15.94 -36.91 54.12
C SER A 28 15.19 -38.24 54.21
N SER A 29 15.06 -39.02 53.11
CA SER A 29 15.53 -40.40 52.95
C SER A 29 14.96 -41.12 51.73
N GLN A 30 15.89 -41.65 50.94
CA GLN A 30 15.92 -42.85 50.05
C GLN A 30 14.63 -43.44 49.42
N ALA A 31 14.66 -43.45 48.14
CA ALA A 31 14.32 -44.23 46.96
C ALA A 31 13.46 -45.55 47.11
N PRO A 32 12.82 -46.13 46.02
CA PRO A 32 13.27 -46.10 44.60
C PRO A 32 12.19 -45.87 43.51
N SER A 33 12.71 -45.41 42.39
CA SER A 33 12.41 -45.67 40.99
C SER A 33 10.99 -45.95 40.48
N THR A 34 10.53 -45.10 39.57
CA THR A 34 10.17 -45.47 38.19
C THR A 34 10.06 -44.18 37.32
N THR A 35 10.90 -44.10 36.30
CA THR A 35 10.97 -43.05 35.28
C THR A 35 10.00 -43.40 34.15
N PRO A 36 9.27 -42.45 33.56
CA PRO A 36 8.92 -42.48 32.14
C PRO A 36 9.86 -41.59 31.34
N ALA A 37 10.39 -42.20 30.30
CA ALA A 37 11.40 -41.66 29.40
C ALA A 37 10.95 -40.39 28.66
N GLN A 38 11.79 -39.35 28.72
CA GLN A 38 11.87 -38.31 27.72
C GLN A 38 12.55 -38.89 26.48
N GLN A 39 11.82 -38.93 25.35
CA GLN A 39 12.43 -39.16 24.05
C GLN A 39 13.07 -37.86 23.58
N THR A 40 14.36 -37.77 23.74
CA THR A 40 15.23 -36.90 22.95
C THR A 40 15.45 -37.60 21.61
N SER A 41 14.92 -37.00 20.51
CA SER A 41 15.28 -37.41 19.16
C SER A 41 16.68 -36.88 18.86
N GLU A 42 17.69 -37.74 19.00
CA GLU A 42 18.99 -37.53 18.36
C GLU A 42 18.82 -37.64 16.85
N ALA A 43 19.07 -36.54 16.16
CA ALA A 43 19.24 -36.54 14.73
C ALA A 43 20.55 -37.25 14.39
N GLN A 44 20.46 -38.43 13.83
CA GLN A 44 21.59 -39.11 13.21
C GLN A 44 22.03 -38.29 11.98
N SER A 45 23.24 -37.79 12.05
CA SER A 45 23.97 -37.30 10.87
C SER A 45 24.37 -38.51 10.03
N GLU A 46 23.63 -38.74 8.93
CA GLU A 46 24.16 -39.51 7.81
C GLU A 46 25.15 -38.63 7.04
N GLU A 47 26.40 -39.00 7.09
CA GLU A 47 27.43 -38.52 6.16
C GLU A 47 27.05 -38.94 4.75
N ALA A 48 26.41 -38.04 4.00
CA ALA A 48 26.29 -38.17 2.55
C ALA A 48 27.63 -37.79 1.95
N LYS A 49 28.17 -38.70 1.16
CA LYS A 49 29.41 -38.55 0.43
C LYS A 49 29.36 -37.34 -0.48
N ASP A 50 30.35 -36.50 -0.27
CA ASP A 50 30.81 -35.40 -1.08
C ASP A 50 30.95 -35.83 -2.58
N ASP A 51 30.07 -35.27 -3.42
CA ASP A 51 30.28 -35.16 -4.86
C ASP A 51 30.43 -33.69 -5.16
N SER A 52 31.68 -33.23 -5.04
CA SER A 52 32.09 -31.83 -5.07
C SER A 52 32.07 -31.28 -6.48
N THR A 53 30.98 -30.55 -6.80
CA THR A 53 31.00 -29.37 -7.66
C THR A 53 30.11 -28.30 -7.00
N ASN A 54 30.55 -27.76 -5.85
CA ASN A 54 29.81 -26.72 -5.15
C ASN A 54 30.63 -25.43 -5.18
N GLY A 55 30.36 -24.56 -6.15
CA GLY A 55 30.53 -23.14 -5.97
C GLY A 55 29.55 -22.71 -4.87
N ASP A 56 30.01 -21.91 -3.89
CA ASP A 56 29.17 -21.42 -2.81
C ASP A 56 27.91 -20.75 -3.38
N THR A 57 26.73 -21.23 -2.97
CA THR A 57 25.45 -20.65 -3.39
C THR A 57 25.27 -19.30 -2.70
N VAL A 58 25.06 -18.24 -3.47
CA VAL A 58 24.81 -16.88 -2.99
C VAL A 58 23.32 -16.66 -2.81
N THR A 59 22.89 -16.29 -1.59
CA THR A 59 21.49 -15.95 -1.33
C THR A 59 21.28 -14.46 -1.47
N ILE A 60 20.29 -14.06 -2.27
CA ILE A 60 19.81 -12.68 -2.44
C ILE A 60 18.61 -12.50 -1.54
N ASN A 61 18.69 -11.60 -0.56
CA ASN A 61 17.56 -11.25 0.29
C ASN A 61 16.76 -10.14 -0.38
N PHE A 62 15.51 -10.46 -0.73
CA PHE A 62 14.58 -9.54 -1.39
C PHE A 62 13.37 -9.26 -0.50
N TRP A 63 13.13 -8.00 -0.14
CA TRP A 63 11.94 -7.57 0.59
C TRP A 63 10.96 -6.87 -0.35
N HIS A 64 9.67 -7.19 -0.20
CA HIS A 64 8.62 -6.64 -1.06
C HIS A 64 7.31 -6.51 -0.29
N HIS A 65 6.36 -5.78 -0.88
CA HIS A 65 5.02 -5.58 -0.32
C HIS A 65 3.90 -6.09 -1.22
N TYR A 66 4.16 -7.08 -2.08
CA TYR A 66 3.07 -7.86 -2.65
C TYR A 66 2.37 -8.60 -1.51
N SER A 67 1.04 -8.45 -1.40
CA SER A 67 0.28 -9.13 -0.34
C SER A 67 0.51 -10.63 -0.41
N ALA A 68 0.77 -11.27 0.72
CA ALA A 68 1.18 -12.67 0.78
C ALA A 68 0.20 -13.66 0.10
N GLN A 69 -1.04 -13.25 -0.12
CA GLN A 69 -2.12 -14.05 -0.75
C GLN A 69 -2.53 -13.48 -2.12
N SER A 70 -1.80 -12.50 -2.67
CA SER A 70 -2.11 -11.93 -3.97
C SER A 70 -1.57 -12.77 -5.12
N ALA A 71 -2.16 -12.61 -6.31
CA ALA A 71 -1.67 -13.22 -7.53
C ALA A 71 -0.23 -12.78 -7.86
N GLU A 72 0.12 -11.55 -7.51
CA GLU A 72 1.49 -11.01 -7.68
C GLU A 72 2.51 -11.78 -6.86
N ASN A 73 2.22 -12.03 -5.56
CA ASN A 73 3.11 -12.83 -4.72
C ASN A 73 3.18 -14.28 -5.19
N GLU A 74 2.07 -14.85 -5.63
CA GLU A 74 2.04 -16.21 -6.21
C GLU A 74 2.90 -16.28 -7.47
N THR A 75 2.80 -15.31 -8.37
CA THR A 75 3.63 -15.21 -9.58
C THR A 75 5.11 -15.03 -9.24
N LEU A 76 5.44 -14.14 -8.31
CA LEU A 76 6.82 -13.98 -7.84
C LEU A 76 7.42 -15.30 -7.36
N MET A 77 6.71 -15.99 -6.44
CA MET A 77 7.24 -17.18 -5.77
C MET A 77 7.26 -18.42 -6.65
N ASN A 78 6.28 -18.59 -7.55
CA ASN A 78 6.09 -19.82 -8.31
C ASN A 78 6.57 -19.73 -9.77
N VAL A 79 6.75 -18.53 -10.31
CA VAL A 79 7.18 -18.31 -11.70
C VAL A 79 8.52 -17.58 -11.77
N LEU A 80 8.60 -16.35 -11.21
CA LEU A 80 9.75 -15.48 -11.42
C LEU A 80 11.00 -15.98 -10.69
N ILE A 81 10.91 -16.27 -9.40
CA ILE A 81 12.07 -16.76 -8.62
C ILE A 81 12.59 -18.08 -9.16
N PRO A 82 11.77 -19.11 -9.43
CA PRO A 82 12.27 -20.35 -10.03
C PRO A 82 12.95 -20.14 -11.40
N LYS A 83 12.41 -19.23 -12.22
CA LYS A 83 12.99 -18.90 -13.54
C LYS A 83 14.34 -18.19 -13.40
N PHE A 84 14.42 -17.20 -12.50
CA PHE A 84 15.69 -16.53 -12.19
C PHE A 84 16.77 -17.52 -11.73
N GLU A 85 16.43 -18.42 -10.80
CA GLU A 85 17.35 -19.41 -10.26
C GLU A 85 17.79 -20.45 -11.29
N GLU A 86 16.91 -20.81 -12.23
CA GLU A 86 17.24 -21.68 -13.37
C GLU A 86 18.27 -21.02 -14.30
N GLU A 87 18.09 -19.74 -14.61
CA GLU A 87 18.95 -18.97 -15.49
C GLU A 87 20.27 -18.53 -14.84
N ASN A 88 20.31 -18.49 -13.51
CA ASN A 88 21.46 -18.06 -12.74
C ASN A 88 21.91 -19.14 -11.73
N PRO A 89 22.48 -20.27 -12.21
CA PRO A 89 22.98 -21.31 -11.33
C PRO A 89 24.01 -20.78 -10.32
N GLY A 90 23.80 -21.06 -9.03
CA GLY A 90 24.63 -20.54 -7.94
C GLY A 90 24.01 -19.36 -7.20
N TYR A 91 22.83 -18.88 -7.61
CA TYR A 91 22.06 -17.90 -6.87
C TYR A 91 20.75 -18.48 -6.35
N LYS A 92 20.32 -18.02 -5.19
CA LYS A 92 19.01 -18.30 -4.58
C LYS A 92 18.38 -16.99 -4.12
N VAL A 93 17.06 -16.87 -4.22
CA VAL A 93 16.32 -15.69 -3.75
C VAL A 93 15.53 -16.06 -2.49
N ASN A 94 15.79 -15.33 -1.43
CA ASN A 94 15.01 -15.36 -0.20
C ASN A 94 14.07 -14.14 -0.19
N ALA A 95 12.87 -14.31 -0.76
CA ALA A 95 11.86 -13.26 -0.81
C ALA A 95 11.02 -13.23 0.47
N VAL A 96 10.82 -12.04 1.03
CA VAL A 96 10.03 -11.82 2.25
C VAL A 96 8.97 -10.76 1.98
N SER A 97 7.70 -11.17 2.08
CA SER A 97 6.56 -10.25 1.98
C SER A 97 6.34 -9.52 3.32
N HIS A 98 6.08 -8.23 3.22
CA HIS A 98 5.66 -7.37 4.32
C HIS A 98 4.43 -6.57 3.89
N ASP A 99 3.61 -6.14 4.84
CA ASP A 99 2.58 -5.14 4.52
C ASP A 99 3.26 -3.83 4.12
N TRP A 100 2.63 -3.05 3.23
CA TRP A 100 3.23 -1.83 2.67
C TRP A 100 3.72 -0.86 3.77
N SER A 101 2.89 -0.55 4.75
CA SER A 101 3.24 0.32 5.88
C SER A 101 4.39 -0.24 6.74
N ASP A 102 4.39 -1.56 6.96
CA ASP A 102 5.40 -2.24 7.77
C ASP A 102 6.77 -2.29 7.07
N LEU A 103 6.81 -2.40 5.73
CA LEU A 103 8.05 -2.51 4.98
C LEU A 103 8.91 -1.27 5.13
N HIS A 104 8.31 -0.07 5.04
CA HIS A 104 9.01 1.19 5.24
C HIS A 104 9.70 1.23 6.61
N ASP A 105 8.95 1.00 7.69
CA ASP A 105 9.47 1.02 9.05
C ASP A 105 10.56 -0.03 9.29
N LYS A 106 10.39 -1.23 8.72
CA LYS A 106 11.40 -2.30 8.82
C LYS A 106 12.69 -1.93 8.13
N ILE A 107 12.65 -1.24 6.98
CA ILE A 107 13.85 -0.74 6.31
C ILE A 107 14.57 0.30 7.20
N LEU A 108 13.85 1.24 7.80
CA LEU A 108 14.42 2.24 8.73
C LEU A 108 15.10 1.58 9.94
N ILE A 109 14.44 0.60 10.55
CA ILE A 109 15.00 -0.16 11.68
C ILE A 109 16.23 -0.95 11.25
N SER A 110 16.17 -1.62 10.09
CA SER A 110 17.26 -2.45 9.58
C SER A 110 18.46 -1.62 9.12
N ALA A 111 18.24 -0.41 8.64
CA ALA A 111 19.31 0.54 8.36
C ALA A 111 20.12 0.86 9.63
N SER A 112 19.42 1.09 10.73
CA SER A 112 20.05 1.39 12.03
C SER A 112 20.81 0.20 12.61
N SER A 113 20.35 -1.03 12.38
CA SER A 113 20.95 -2.28 12.86
C SER A 113 21.91 -2.95 11.88
N GLN A 114 22.10 -2.38 10.69
CA GLN A 114 22.92 -2.92 9.60
C GLN A 114 22.48 -4.33 9.14
N THR A 115 21.16 -4.55 9.08
CA THR A 115 20.54 -5.80 8.65
C THR A 115 19.63 -5.61 7.44
N LEU A 116 19.95 -4.64 6.58
CA LEU A 116 19.20 -4.37 5.34
C LEU A 116 19.20 -5.59 4.42
N PRO A 117 18.13 -5.83 3.63
CA PRO A 117 18.15 -6.80 2.57
C PRO A 117 19.12 -6.38 1.45
N ASP A 118 19.37 -7.25 0.48
CA ASP A 118 20.17 -6.91 -0.69
C ASP A 118 19.36 -6.04 -1.66
N VAL A 119 18.08 -6.35 -1.83
CA VAL A 119 17.16 -5.69 -2.75
C VAL A 119 15.81 -5.48 -2.07
N ALA A 120 15.12 -4.39 -2.37
CA ALA A 120 13.72 -4.24 -2.02
C ALA A 120 12.91 -3.60 -3.15
N ARG A 121 11.61 -3.95 -3.18
CA ARG A 121 10.57 -3.26 -3.93
C ARG A 121 10.07 -2.11 -3.06
N LEU A 122 10.29 -0.89 -3.51
CA LEU A 122 10.00 0.34 -2.79
C LEU A 122 8.86 1.10 -3.48
N ASP A 123 8.01 1.74 -2.71
CA ASP A 123 7.17 2.82 -3.24
C ASP A 123 8.08 3.96 -3.76
N ILE A 124 7.76 4.50 -4.93
CA ILE A 124 8.52 5.60 -5.55
C ILE A 124 8.72 6.79 -4.61
N ALA A 125 7.80 7.02 -3.68
CA ALA A 125 7.87 8.11 -2.72
C ALA A 125 8.91 7.90 -1.59
N TRP A 126 9.42 6.67 -1.40
CA TRP A 126 10.43 6.37 -0.37
C TRP A 126 11.87 6.54 -0.85
N VAL A 127 12.09 6.50 -2.17
CA VAL A 127 13.44 6.59 -2.76
C VAL A 127 14.19 7.86 -2.34
N PRO A 128 13.59 9.08 -2.31
CA PRO A 128 14.28 10.28 -1.85
C PRO A 128 14.72 10.23 -0.39
N GLU A 129 13.91 9.63 0.49
CA GLU A 129 14.24 9.46 1.91
C GLU A 129 15.43 8.51 2.09
N PHE A 130 15.35 7.33 1.49
CA PHE A 130 16.42 6.32 1.61
C PHE A 130 17.71 6.76 0.92
N GLN A 131 17.62 7.57 -0.14
CA GLN A 131 18.78 8.23 -0.72
C GLN A 131 19.41 9.24 0.24
N LYS A 132 18.61 10.08 0.91
CA LYS A 132 19.10 11.05 1.93
C LYS A 132 19.81 10.33 3.08
N MET A 133 19.36 9.14 3.44
CA MET A 133 19.96 8.26 4.46
C MET A 133 21.26 7.57 3.98
N ASN A 134 21.61 7.67 2.69
CA ASN A 134 22.75 6.98 2.07
C ASN A 134 22.75 5.46 2.22
N ILE A 135 21.57 4.84 2.20
CA ILE A 135 21.43 3.38 2.28
C ILE A 135 21.25 2.72 0.91
N LEU A 136 20.93 3.49 -0.14
CA LEU A 136 20.81 3.02 -1.51
C LEU A 136 22.12 3.14 -2.29
N VAL A 137 22.31 2.26 -3.27
CA VAL A 137 23.45 2.26 -4.20
C VAL A 137 23.14 3.19 -5.38
N PRO A 138 24.04 4.12 -5.74
CA PRO A 138 23.91 4.90 -6.97
C PRO A 138 24.24 4.02 -8.19
N LEU A 139 23.20 3.48 -8.83
CA LEU A 139 23.31 2.43 -9.86
C LEU A 139 24.07 2.91 -11.11
N ASP A 140 23.82 4.13 -11.54
CA ASP A 140 24.48 4.76 -12.70
C ASP A 140 25.99 4.95 -12.51
N GLN A 141 26.48 4.92 -11.26
CA GLN A 141 27.88 5.07 -10.92
C GLN A 141 28.58 3.74 -10.66
N GLU A 142 27.85 2.74 -10.17
CA GLU A 142 28.43 1.47 -9.74
C GLU A 142 28.17 0.31 -10.72
N MET A 143 27.10 0.36 -11.53
CA MET A 143 26.75 -0.71 -12.46
C MET A 143 27.17 -0.34 -13.89
N SER A 144 28.10 -1.10 -14.45
CA SER A 144 28.73 -0.77 -15.75
C SER A 144 27.79 -0.85 -16.94
N ASP A 145 26.69 -1.63 -16.84
CA ASP A 145 25.66 -1.84 -17.85
C ASP A 145 24.35 -1.11 -17.53
N PHE A 146 24.38 -0.16 -16.58
CA PHE A 146 23.18 0.57 -16.16
C PHE A 146 22.49 1.31 -17.31
N GLU A 147 23.23 1.97 -18.20
CA GLU A 147 22.68 2.72 -19.33
C GLU A 147 21.93 1.79 -20.30
N GLU A 148 22.46 0.60 -20.55
CA GLU A 148 21.82 -0.41 -21.39
C GLU A 148 20.49 -0.86 -20.76
N VAL A 149 20.51 -1.27 -19.50
CA VAL A 149 19.33 -1.74 -18.77
C VAL A 149 18.27 -0.65 -18.65
N SER A 150 18.64 0.54 -18.21
CA SER A 150 17.68 1.65 -18.03
C SER A 150 17.07 2.14 -19.34
N SER A 151 17.77 1.93 -20.49
CA SER A 151 17.26 2.31 -21.81
C SER A 151 16.07 1.46 -22.26
N GLU A 152 15.87 0.27 -21.70
CA GLU A 152 14.72 -0.60 -21.95
C GLU A 152 13.45 -0.13 -21.23
N LEU A 153 13.60 0.68 -20.16
CA LEU A 153 12.52 1.15 -19.32
C LEU A 153 11.98 2.50 -19.80
N LEU A 154 10.75 2.82 -19.43
CA LEU A 154 10.12 4.11 -19.73
C LEU A 154 10.86 5.25 -19.03
N PRO A 155 11.32 6.30 -19.74
CA PRO A 155 12.02 7.44 -19.11
C PRO A 155 11.18 8.16 -18.05
N SER A 156 9.86 8.22 -18.23
CA SER A 156 8.93 8.84 -17.26
C SER A 156 8.91 8.05 -15.95
N ALA A 157 8.90 6.72 -16.01
CA ALA A 157 8.98 5.87 -14.82
C ALA A 157 10.37 5.95 -14.18
N MET A 158 11.45 5.87 -14.96
CA MET A 158 12.83 6.00 -14.47
C MET A 158 13.10 7.34 -13.76
N SER A 159 12.31 8.39 -14.07
CA SER A 159 12.47 9.69 -13.39
C SER A 159 12.15 9.64 -11.90
N THR A 160 11.36 8.68 -11.41
CA THR A 160 11.06 8.48 -9.98
C THR A 160 12.26 7.98 -9.19
N ALA A 161 13.14 7.23 -9.84
CA ALA A 161 14.37 6.68 -9.27
C ALA A 161 15.56 7.65 -9.33
N GLN A 162 15.40 8.83 -9.98
CA GLN A 162 16.48 9.79 -10.18
C GLN A 162 16.46 10.90 -9.13
N ILE A 163 17.44 10.95 -8.26
CA ILE A 163 17.59 11.98 -7.22
C ILE A 163 18.90 12.74 -7.42
N LYS A 164 18.81 14.07 -7.57
CA LYS A 164 19.98 14.96 -7.77
C LYS A 164 20.90 14.55 -8.93
N GLY A 165 20.29 13.95 -9.98
CA GLY A 165 20.99 13.58 -11.20
C GLY A 165 21.58 12.18 -11.24
N SER A 166 21.51 11.40 -10.16
CA SER A 166 21.90 9.98 -10.11
C SER A 166 20.71 9.07 -9.89
N TYR A 167 20.81 7.82 -10.36
CA TYR A 167 19.75 6.83 -10.24
C TYR A 167 20.03 5.86 -9.09
N TYR A 168 19.05 5.68 -8.20
CA TYR A 168 19.15 4.85 -6.99
C TYR A 168 18.30 3.59 -7.03
N ALA A 169 17.52 3.41 -8.10
CA ALA A 169 16.71 2.24 -8.35
C ALA A 169 16.47 2.05 -9.86
N LEU A 170 15.86 0.94 -10.26
CA LEU A 170 15.20 0.77 -11.54
C LEU A 170 13.70 0.87 -11.32
N ALA A 171 12.99 1.56 -12.20
CA ALA A 171 11.53 1.50 -12.19
C ALA A 171 11.08 0.06 -12.45
N LEU A 172 10.13 -0.44 -11.67
CA LEU A 172 9.65 -1.82 -11.72
C LEU A 172 8.23 -1.94 -12.28
N ASN A 173 7.37 -1.00 -11.95
CA ASN A 173 6.02 -0.86 -12.50
C ASN A 173 5.51 0.55 -12.26
N THR A 174 4.49 0.95 -13.01
CA THR A 174 3.74 2.18 -12.77
C THR A 174 2.29 1.87 -12.46
N ASN A 175 1.59 2.78 -11.80
CA ASN A 175 0.17 2.66 -11.54
C ASN A 175 -0.47 4.03 -11.30
N THR A 176 -1.80 4.05 -11.29
CA THR A 176 -2.61 5.20 -10.91
C THR A 176 -3.98 4.72 -10.44
N LYS A 177 -4.76 5.60 -9.85
CA LYS A 177 -6.14 5.29 -9.44
C LYS A 177 -7.12 5.74 -10.51
N ILE A 178 -8.18 4.95 -10.69
CA ILE A 178 -9.39 5.33 -11.44
C ILE A 178 -10.63 5.05 -10.58
N MET A 179 -11.78 5.56 -10.98
CA MET A 179 -13.05 5.28 -10.31
C MET A 179 -13.59 3.92 -10.75
N PHE A 180 -13.88 3.05 -9.79
CA PHE A 180 -14.70 1.86 -9.93
C PHE A 180 -16.09 2.15 -9.39
N TYR A 181 -17.15 1.70 -10.07
CA TYR A 181 -18.50 1.87 -9.58
C TYR A 181 -19.38 0.63 -9.83
N ASN A 182 -20.33 0.39 -8.93
CA ASN A 182 -21.25 -0.74 -9.02
C ASN A 182 -22.24 -0.50 -10.19
N GLU A 183 -22.02 -1.19 -11.31
CA GLU A 183 -22.78 -1.00 -12.55
C GLU A 183 -24.28 -1.28 -12.37
N GLU A 184 -24.63 -2.34 -11.64
CA GLU A 184 -26.03 -2.71 -11.42
C GLU A 184 -26.76 -1.66 -10.58
N ALA A 185 -26.14 -1.21 -9.48
CA ALA A 185 -26.72 -0.17 -8.62
C ALA A 185 -26.91 1.16 -9.35
N PHE A 186 -25.95 1.54 -10.22
CA PHE A 186 -26.05 2.74 -11.03
C PHE A 186 -27.16 2.63 -12.05
N ASN A 187 -27.27 1.48 -12.77
CA ASN A 187 -28.33 1.25 -13.75
C ASN A 187 -29.71 1.28 -13.10
N ASP A 188 -29.89 0.59 -11.96
CA ASP A 188 -31.16 0.56 -11.21
C ASP A 188 -31.57 1.94 -10.70
N ALA A 189 -30.59 2.77 -10.33
CA ALA A 189 -30.82 4.14 -9.94
C ALA A 189 -30.99 5.11 -11.12
N GLY A 190 -30.80 4.65 -12.37
CA GLY A 190 -30.82 5.51 -13.56
C GLY A 190 -29.69 6.56 -13.57
N LEU A 191 -28.52 6.18 -13.04
CA LEU A 191 -27.30 6.99 -13.03
C LEU A 191 -26.38 6.57 -14.18
N SER A 192 -25.57 7.52 -14.64
CA SER A 192 -24.43 7.26 -15.53
C SER A 192 -23.13 7.31 -14.76
N ALA A 193 -22.02 6.82 -15.34
CA ALA A 193 -20.68 6.99 -14.79
C ALA A 193 -20.44 8.45 -14.36
N PRO A 194 -19.92 8.71 -13.16
CA PRO A 194 -19.70 10.07 -12.68
C PRO A 194 -18.52 10.70 -13.46
N LYS A 195 -18.79 11.83 -14.12
CA LYS A 195 -17.79 12.55 -14.90
C LYS A 195 -17.19 13.72 -14.13
N THR A 196 -17.94 14.23 -13.16
CA THR A 196 -17.55 15.37 -12.33
C THR A 196 -17.67 15.03 -10.85
N MET A 197 -17.00 15.81 -9.99
CA MET A 197 -17.16 15.68 -8.53
C MET A 197 -18.63 15.87 -8.12
N ASP A 198 -19.37 16.75 -8.79
CA ASP A 198 -20.80 16.94 -8.53
C ASP A 198 -21.61 15.69 -8.90
N ASP A 199 -21.28 15.00 -10.00
CA ASP A 199 -21.92 13.72 -10.35
C ASP A 199 -21.63 12.65 -9.32
N MET A 200 -20.38 12.56 -8.84
CA MET A 200 -19.96 11.62 -7.78
C MET A 200 -20.73 11.89 -6.48
N LEU A 201 -20.81 13.14 -6.06
CA LEU A 201 -21.58 13.54 -4.87
C LEU A 201 -23.05 13.17 -5.00
N ALA A 202 -23.68 13.49 -6.14
CA ALA A 202 -25.07 13.15 -6.40
C ALA A 202 -25.32 11.63 -6.41
N ALA A 203 -24.39 10.85 -6.98
CA ALA A 203 -24.45 9.39 -6.95
C ALA A 203 -24.26 8.85 -5.52
N ALA A 204 -23.27 9.35 -4.77
CA ALA A 204 -23.05 8.95 -3.40
C ALA A 204 -24.28 9.22 -2.53
N GLN A 205 -24.86 10.42 -2.61
CA GLN A 205 -26.08 10.78 -1.88
C GLN A 205 -27.26 9.87 -2.24
N LYS A 206 -27.44 9.56 -3.54
CA LYS A 206 -28.57 8.76 -4.01
C LYS A 206 -28.47 7.29 -3.64
N LEU A 207 -27.25 6.73 -3.62
CA LEU A 207 -27.01 5.31 -3.42
C LEU A 207 -26.71 4.94 -1.96
N SER A 208 -26.38 5.92 -1.11
CA SER A 208 -26.17 5.68 0.32
C SER A 208 -27.47 5.44 1.06
N GLY A 209 -27.40 4.69 2.16
CA GLY A 209 -28.53 4.43 3.03
C GLY A 209 -28.64 2.98 3.46
N THR A 210 -29.86 2.47 3.60
CA THR A 210 -30.09 1.09 4.05
C THR A 210 -30.65 0.27 2.90
N ASN A 211 -30.01 -0.86 2.56
CA ASN A 211 -30.49 -1.78 1.53
C ASN A 211 -31.70 -2.60 2.00
N ALA A 212 -32.27 -3.40 1.10
CA ALA A 212 -33.44 -4.23 1.39
C ALA A 212 -33.23 -5.27 2.51
N ASN A 213 -31.96 -5.59 2.81
CA ASN A 213 -31.58 -6.52 3.87
C ASN A 213 -31.35 -5.82 5.23
N GLY A 214 -31.60 -4.51 5.31
CA GLY A 214 -31.38 -3.72 6.52
C GLY A 214 -29.92 -3.35 6.80
N GLN A 215 -29.04 -3.50 5.81
CA GLN A 215 -27.62 -3.22 5.94
C GLN A 215 -27.30 -1.81 5.43
N GLN A 216 -26.40 -1.12 6.12
CA GLN A 216 -25.90 0.18 5.67
C GLN A 216 -25.10 0.03 4.37
N VAL A 217 -25.31 0.96 3.45
CA VAL A 217 -24.58 1.10 2.16
C VAL A 217 -24.01 2.50 2.11
N TRP A 218 -22.79 2.64 1.59
CA TRP A 218 -22.11 3.90 1.43
C TRP A 218 -21.82 4.18 -0.05
N GLY A 219 -21.90 5.45 -0.43
CA GLY A 219 -21.70 5.89 -1.80
C GLY A 219 -20.24 5.84 -2.24
N LEU A 220 -19.31 6.13 -1.33
CA LEU A 220 -17.87 6.16 -1.60
C LEU A 220 -17.09 5.44 -0.50
N ASP A 221 -16.04 4.74 -0.89
CA ASP A 221 -15.08 4.08 -0.02
C ASP A 221 -13.65 4.52 -0.33
N GLU A 222 -12.88 4.79 0.70
CA GLU A 222 -11.40 4.86 0.68
C GLU A 222 -10.87 4.14 1.93
N PRO A 223 -9.86 3.25 1.79
CA PRO A 223 -9.40 2.42 2.90
C PRO A 223 -8.50 3.17 3.90
N ALA A 224 -8.10 4.39 3.56
CA ALA A 224 -7.27 5.26 4.38
C ALA A 224 -7.50 6.74 4.00
N LEU A 225 -6.94 7.66 4.80
CA LEU A 225 -6.94 9.09 4.54
C LEU A 225 -5.53 9.64 4.26
N ALA A 226 -4.62 8.78 3.81
CA ALA A 226 -3.27 9.13 3.38
C ALA A 226 -3.27 9.88 2.03
N GLY A 227 -2.17 10.46 1.64
CA GLY A 227 -2.04 11.21 0.39
C GLY A 227 -2.46 10.41 -0.84
N TRP A 228 -2.09 9.12 -0.91
CA TRP A 228 -2.56 8.22 -1.98
C TRP A 228 -4.09 8.22 -2.15
N ASN A 229 -4.83 8.38 -1.06
CA ASN A 229 -6.29 8.32 -1.07
C ASN A 229 -6.93 9.68 -1.29
N VAL A 230 -6.42 10.76 -0.67
CA VAL A 230 -7.09 12.05 -0.67
C VAL A 230 -6.62 13.02 -1.76
N LEU A 231 -5.38 12.85 -2.28
CA LEU A 231 -4.81 13.77 -3.27
C LEU A 231 -5.60 13.86 -4.60
N PRO A 232 -6.16 12.77 -5.15
CA PRO A 232 -6.98 12.88 -6.34
C PRO A 232 -8.16 13.85 -6.19
N TYR A 233 -8.80 13.85 -5.02
CA TYR A 233 -9.90 14.77 -4.72
C TYR A 233 -9.41 16.22 -4.55
N ILE A 234 -8.27 16.41 -3.87
CA ILE A 234 -7.68 17.74 -3.66
C ILE A 234 -7.23 18.33 -5.00
N TRP A 235 -6.42 17.61 -5.77
CA TRP A 235 -5.86 18.08 -7.03
C TRP A 235 -6.91 18.33 -8.09
N SER A 236 -7.87 17.42 -8.26
CA SER A 236 -8.96 17.61 -9.21
C SER A 236 -9.79 18.86 -8.91
N ASN A 237 -9.95 19.23 -7.65
CA ASN A 237 -10.63 20.45 -7.23
C ASN A 237 -9.71 21.69 -7.23
N GLY A 238 -8.48 21.60 -7.70
CA GLY A 238 -7.54 22.73 -7.86
C GLY A 238 -6.75 23.05 -6.59
N GLY A 239 -6.82 22.20 -5.56
CA GLY A 239 -5.94 22.29 -4.39
C GLY A 239 -4.55 21.75 -4.68
N GLU A 240 -3.57 22.11 -3.87
CA GLU A 240 -2.18 21.66 -3.94
C GLU A 240 -1.62 21.38 -2.55
N ILE A 241 -0.55 20.59 -2.48
CA ILE A 241 0.14 20.32 -1.22
C ILE A 241 1.26 21.33 -0.99
N THR A 242 2.01 21.64 -2.04
CA THR A 242 3.16 22.55 -2.01
C THR A 242 3.19 23.43 -3.24
N ASP A 243 4.09 24.40 -3.25
CA ASP A 243 4.49 25.07 -4.48
C ASP A 243 5.17 24.09 -5.46
N GLU A 244 5.34 24.51 -6.72
CA GLU A 244 5.94 23.69 -7.78
C GLU A 244 7.44 23.32 -7.54
N ASN A 245 8.11 24.02 -6.63
CA ASN A 245 9.51 23.75 -6.26
C ASN A 245 9.65 22.94 -4.96
N TYR A 246 8.55 22.54 -4.36
CA TYR A 246 8.51 21.78 -3.10
C TYR A 246 9.20 22.49 -1.93
N THR A 247 9.07 23.81 -1.86
CA THR A 247 9.72 24.64 -0.84
C THR A 247 8.76 25.24 0.18
N LYS A 248 7.45 25.21 -0.13
CA LYS A 248 6.43 25.86 0.68
C LYS A 248 5.08 25.14 0.55
N ALA A 249 4.42 24.91 1.67
CA ALA A 249 3.06 24.38 1.75
C ALA A 249 2.02 25.45 2.10
N THR A 250 2.39 26.46 2.89
CA THR A 250 1.50 27.61 3.21
C THR A 250 1.05 28.31 1.92
N ASP A 251 -0.22 28.68 1.83
CA ASP A 251 -0.96 29.23 0.68
C ASP A 251 -1.30 28.17 -0.41
N TYR A 252 -0.82 26.94 -0.30
CA TYR A 252 -1.13 25.81 -1.18
C TYR A 252 -1.99 24.78 -0.46
N LEU A 253 -1.45 24.12 0.56
CA LEU A 253 -2.15 23.09 1.34
C LEU A 253 -3.35 23.66 2.10
N ASN A 254 -3.30 24.90 2.53
CA ASN A 254 -4.39 25.62 3.20
C ASN A 254 -5.15 26.61 2.30
N SER A 255 -5.00 26.47 0.97
CA SER A 255 -5.74 27.28 0.02
C SER A 255 -7.24 27.03 0.07
N GLU A 256 -8.05 27.99 -0.41
CA GLU A 256 -9.51 27.84 -0.50
C GLU A 256 -9.91 26.58 -1.28
N ALA A 257 -9.18 26.24 -2.35
CA ALA A 257 -9.45 25.05 -3.17
C ALA A 257 -9.23 23.76 -2.38
N THR A 258 -8.12 23.65 -1.64
CA THR A 258 -7.83 22.49 -0.77
C THR A 258 -8.86 22.40 0.36
N VAL A 259 -9.16 23.51 1.02
CA VAL A 259 -10.17 23.57 2.08
C VAL A 259 -11.54 23.09 1.60
N ASN A 260 -11.97 23.52 0.40
CA ASN A 260 -13.24 23.10 -0.18
C ASN A 260 -13.25 21.61 -0.55
N ALA A 261 -12.14 21.06 -1.08
CA ALA A 261 -12.02 19.64 -1.40
C ALA A 261 -12.09 18.77 -0.12
N VAL A 262 -11.36 19.14 0.91
CA VAL A 262 -11.37 18.42 2.20
C VAL A 262 -12.74 18.53 2.89
N LYS A 263 -13.35 19.71 2.83
CA LYS A 263 -14.72 19.93 3.36
C LYS A 263 -15.74 19.04 2.64
N MET A 264 -15.62 18.85 1.34
CA MET A 264 -16.47 17.95 0.56
C MET A 264 -16.43 16.54 1.14
N LEU A 265 -15.23 15.97 1.37
CA LEU A 265 -15.08 14.62 1.97
C LEU A 265 -15.64 14.57 3.40
N ALA A 266 -15.39 15.59 4.21
CA ALA A 266 -15.92 15.69 5.57
C ALA A 266 -17.46 15.74 5.61
N ASP A 267 -18.09 16.52 4.70
CA ASP A 267 -19.54 16.59 4.58
C ASP A 267 -20.12 15.24 4.12
N MET A 268 -19.48 14.52 3.16
CA MET A 268 -19.88 13.16 2.76
C MET A 268 -19.82 12.17 3.93
N TYR A 269 -18.75 12.20 4.72
CA TYR A 269 -18.63 11.33 5.90
C TYR A 269 -19.72 11.61 6.93
N LYS A 270 -19.94 12.88 7.25
CA LYS A 270 -21.01 13.33 8.15
C LYS A 270 -22.40 12.88 7.71
N ASN A 271 -22.64 12.81 6.39
CA ASN A 271 -23.91 12.37 5.82
C ASN A 271 -24.01 10.85 5.68
N SER A 272 -23.00 10.08 6.11
CA SER A 272 -22.90 8.62 5.93
C SER A 272 -22.86 8.19 4.45
N GLU A 273 -22.24 9.00 3.63
CA GLU A 273 -22.05 8.78 2.18
C GLU A 273 -20.62 8.26 1.87
N PHE A 274 -19.68 8.40 2.81
CA PHE A 274 -18.27 8.07 2.70
C PHE A 274 -17.80 7.28 3.92
N THR A 275 -16.93 6.27 3.73
CA THR A 275 -16.37 5.41 4.78
C THR A 275 -15.14 4.63 4.29
N GLY A 276 -14.70 3.61 5.03
CA GLY A 276 -13.67 2.63 4.67
C GLY A 276 -12.39 2.72 5.50
N PHE A 277 -12.14 3.86 6.12
CA PHE A 277 -10.89 4.17 6.83
C PHE A 277 -10.97 4.01 8.36
N ASN A 278 -12.12 3.61 8.89
CA ASN A 278 -12.26 3.40 10.33
C ASN A 278 -11.94 1.97 10.72
N SER A 279 -11.44 1.79 11.94
CA SER A 279 -11.25 0.45 12.49
C SER A 279 -12.60 -0.29 12.58
N GLY A 280 -12.68 -1.43 11.89
CA GLY A 280 -13.89 -2.27 11.83
C GLY A 280 -14.80 -2.00 10.63
N ASP A 281 -14.45 -1.06 9.74
CA ASP A 281 -15.09 -0.96 8.44
C ASP A 281 -14.87 -2.24 7.62
N ILE A 282 -15.73 -2.48 6.63
CA ILE A 282 -15.61 -3.66 5.77
C ILE A 282 -14.37 -3.46 4.87
N PRO A 283 -13.50 -4.48 4.70
CA PRO A 283 -12.42 -4.37 3.74
C PRO A 283 -12.93 -3.94 2.35
N MET A 284 -12.22 -3.05 1.66
CA MET A 284 -12.64 -2.42 0.42
C MET A 284 -13.17 -3.42 -0.61
N THR A 285 -12.41 -4.48 -0.91
CA THR A 285 -12.79 -5.51 -1.89
C THR A 285 -14.07 -6.23 -1.50
N ASP A 286 -14.24 -6.57 -0.21
CA ASP A 286 -15.45 -7.21 0.31
C ASP A 286 -16.64 -6.23 0.33
N GLY A 287 -16.40 -5.00 0.72
CA GLY A 287 -17.44 -3.97 0.75
C GLY A 287 -17.98 -3.68 -0.65
N PHE A 288 -17.11 -3.55 -1.63
CA PHE A 288 -17.47 -3.30 -3.01
C PHE A 288 -18.11 -4.53 -3.67
N GLY A 289 -17.46 -5.71 -3.58
CA GLY A 289 -17.93 -6.94 -4.18
C GLY A 289 -19.25 -7.47 -3.61
N THR A 290 -19.63 -7.06 -2.38
CA THR A 290 -20.93 -7.38 -1.77
C THR A 290 -21.98 -6.27 -1.93
N GLY A 291 -21.65 -5.19 -2.66
CA GLY A 291 -22.58 -4.08 -2.88
C GLY A 291 -22.88 -3.25 -1.64
N ARG A 292 -21.90 -3.14 -0.72
CA ARG A 292 -21.96 -2.28 0.46
C ARG A 292 -21.32 -0.91 0.19
N TYR A 293 -20.35 -0.87 -0.72
CA TYR A 293 -19.71 0.32 -1.25
C TYR A 293 -20.10 0.47 -2.71
N MET A 294 -20.47 1.67 -3.14
CA MET A 294 -21.00 1.92 -4.48
C MET A 294 -19.94 2.44 -5.44
N MET A 295 -18.97 3.17 -4.93
CA MET A 295 -17.83 3.71 -5.67
C MET A 295 -16.57 3.60 -4.83
N LEU A 296 -15.43 3.50 -5.50
CA LEU A 296 -14.08 3.60 -4.91
C LEU A 296 -13.08 4.10 -5.94
N LEU A 297 -11.99 4.75 -5.49
CA LEU A 297 -10.83 5.02 -6.33
C LEU A 297 -9.75 4.01 -6.02
N GLU A 298 -9.28 3.24 -7.03
CA GLU A 298 -8.25 2.24 -6.79
C GLU A 298 -7.40 1.95 -8.04
N GLY A 299 -6.29 1.23 -7.81
CA GLY A 299 -5.33 0.86 -8.83
C GLY A 299 -5.72 -0.39 -9.63
N PRO A 300 -4.91 -0.78 -10.62
CA PRO A 300 -5.24 -1.87 -11.56
C PRO A 300 -5.30 -3.26 -10.90
N TRP A 301 -4.60 -3.48 -9.79
CA TRP A 301 -4.69 -4.73 -9.00
C TRP A 301 -6.11 -5.05 -8.52
N LYS A 302 -6.96 -4.03 -8.34
CA LYS A 302 -8.35 -4.22 -7.92
C LYS A 302 -9.15 -5.06 -8.90
N THR A 303 -8.82 -5.01 -10.18
CA THR A 303 -9.46 -5.84 -11.22
C THR A 303 -9.22 -7.33 -10.95
N SER A 304 -7.97 -7.72 -10.67
CA SER A 304 -7.63 -9.13 -10.38
C SER A 304 -8.19 -9.60 -9.02
N GLU A 305 -8.18 -8.74 -8.01
CA GLU A 305 -8.79 -9.04 -6.70
C GLU A 305 -10.30 -9.32 -6.81
N LEU A 306 -11.02 -8.45 -7.54
CA LEU A 306 -12.47 -8.63 -7.77
C LEU A 306 -12.76 -9.87 -8.61
N ALA A 307 -11.98 -10.13 -9.65
CA ALA A 307 -12.14 -11.33 -10.47
C ALA A 307 -11.94 -12.63 -9.67
N GLY A 308 -10.99 -12.61 -8.72
CA GLY A 308 -10.72 -13.75 -7.84
C GLY A 308 -11.76 -13.96 -6.75
N ALA A 309 -12.17 -12.90 -6.06
CA ALA A 309 -13.04 -12.98 -4.89
C ALA A 309 -14.54 -12.90 -5.26
N TYR A 310 -14.89 -12.13 -6.27
CA TYR A 310 -16.26 -11.80 -6.66
C TYR A 310 -16.49 -11.89 -8.19
N PRO A 311 -16.28 -13.05 -8.84
CA PRO A 311 -16.26 -13.18 -10.32
C PRO A 311 -17.61 -12.84 -10.99
N ASP A 312 -18.72 -12.92 -10.25
CA ASP A 312 -20.06 -12.59 -10.76
C ASP A 312 -20.47 -11.13 -10.52
N PHE A 313 -19.69 -10.37 -9.75
CA PHE A 313 -19.98 -8.96 -9.44
C PHE A 313 -19.78 -8.09 -10.68
N LYS A 314 -20.77 -7.20 -10.96
CA LYS A 314 -20.73 -6.30 -12.10
C LYS A 314 -20.33 -4.91 -11.67
N TYR A 315 -19.22 -4.47 -12.18
CA TYR A 315 -18.70 -3.12 -12.01
C TYR A 315 -18.28 -2.54 -13.36
N ALA A 316 -18.17 -1.24 -13.41
CA ALA A 316 -17.53 -0.54 -14.50
C ALA A 316 -16.55 0.51 -13.94
N THR A 317 -15.72 1.06 -14.82
CA THR A 317 -14.69 2.03 -14.46
C THR A 317 -14.89 3.33 -15.23
N CYS A 318 -14.38 4.43 -14.69
CA CYS A 318 -14.22 5.70 -15.37
C CYS A 318 -13.02 6.44 -14.79
N GLU A 319 -12.61 7.53 -15.43
CA GLU A 319 -11.59 8.43 -14.90
C GLU A 319 -11.98 8.94 -13.50
N VAL A 320 -11.00 9.45 -12.74
CA VAL A 320 -11.28 10.25 -11.54
C VAL A 320 -12.26 11.37 -11.91
N PRO A 321 -13.39 11.53 -11.22
CA PRO A 321 -14.34 12.58 -11.53
C PRO A 321 -13.69 13.96 -11.54
N ALA A 322 -13.92 14.71 -12.62
CA ALA A 322 -13.28 16.01 -12.80
C ALA A 322 -13.82 17.05 -11.82
N GLY A 323 -12.92 17.76 -11.18
CA GLY A 323 -13.20 18.98 -10.43
C GLY A 323 -12.91 20.23 -11.25
N SER A 324 -12.67 21.35 -10.59
CA SER A 324 -12.38 22.63 -11.24
C SER A 324 -11.06 22.64 -12.02
N ALA A 325 -10.11 21.77 -11.68
CA ALA A 325 -8.82 21.63 -12.37
C ALA A 325 -8.79 20.46 -13.38
N GLY A 326 -9.88 19.72 -13.51
CA GLY A 326 -9.98 18.55 -14.39
C GLY A 326 -9.98 17.24 -13.65
N SER A 327 -9.77 16.13 -14.37
CA SER A 327 -9.56 14.80 -13.83
C SER A 327 -8.06 14.61 -13.54
N ILE A 328 -7.68 14.59 -12.28
CA ILE A 328 -6.28 14.44 -11.86
C ILE A 328 -6.18 13.29 -10.88
N SER A 329 -5.47 12.26 -11.28
CA SER A 329 -5.18 11.11 -10.40
C SER A 329 -3.81 11.25 -9.74
N VAL A 330 -3.51 10.32 -8.82
CA VAL A 330 -2.19 10.20 -8.20
C VAL A 330 -1.34 9.22 -9.01
N LEU A 331 -0.12 9.63 -9.37
CA LEU A 331 0.87 8.72 -9.95
C LEU A 331 1.48 7.87 -8.83
N GLY A 332 1.39 6.59 -9.01
CA GLY A 332 2.04 5.59 -8.22
C GLY A 332 3.02 4.77 -9.05
N GLY A 333 3.55 3.77 -8.42
CA GLY A 333 4.50 2.85 -8.99
C GLY A 333 5.51 2.44 -7.95
N GLU A 334 6.27 1.45 -8.31
CA GLU A 334 7.33 0.93 -7.47
C GLU A 334 8.64 0.87 -8.23
N ASP A 335 9.68 1.13 -7.47
CA ASP A 335 11.05 1.00 -7.89
C ASP A 335 11.70 -0.21 -7.21
N ILE A 336 12.55 -0.94 -7.92
CA ILE A 336 13.39 -1.97 -7.32
C ILE A 336 14.76 -1.36 -7.02
N ALA A 337 15.16 -1.38 -5.75
CA ALA A 337 16.36 -0.71 -5.28
C ALA A 337 17.35 -1.68 -4.64
N MET A 338 18.64 -1.38 -4.79
CA MET A 338 19.74 -2.11 -4.17
C MET A 338 20.24 -1.36 -2.94
N PHE A 339 20.34 -2.07 -1.82
CA PHE A 339 20.98 -1.55 -0.63
C PHE A 339 22.50 -1.78 -0.65
N ASN A 340 23.23 -0.95 0.08
CA ASN A 340 24.68 -1.05 0.15
C ASN A 340 25.13 -2.24 1.04
N THR A 341 24.87 -3.45 0.57
CA THR A 341 25.29 -4.72 1.17
C THR A 341 26.51 -5.29 0.42
N ALA A 342 27.00 -6.45 0.87
CA ALA A 342 28.16 -7.10 0.24
C ALA A 342 27.80 -7.81 -1.07
N ASN A 343 26.50 -8.09 -1.34
CA ASN A 343 26.04 -8.94 -2.45
C ASN A 343 25.55 -8.13 -3.67
N LYS A 344 26.29 -7.09 -4.07
CA LYS A 344 25.86 -6.20 -5.17
C LYS A 344 25.73 -6.92 -6.51
N GLU A 345 26.57 -7.91 -6.80
CA GLU A 345 26.50 -8.63 -8.07
C GLU A 345 25.22 -9.45 -8.18
N GLY A 346 24.87 -10.21 -7.14
CA GLY A 346 23.63 -10.98 -7.11
C GLY A 346 22.39 -10.08 -7.13
N ALA A 347 22.41 -9.01 -6.34
CA ALA A 347 21.35 -8.00 -6.31
C ALA A 347 21.08 -7.39 -7.69
N TRP A 348 22.14 -6.99 -8.40
CA TRP A 348 22.01 -6.41 -9.75
C TRP A 348 21.48 -7.40 -10.78
N LYS A 349 21.92 -8.66 -10.73
CA LYS A 349 21.37 -9.71 -11.60
C LYS A 349 19.87 -9.89 -11.38
N PHE A 350 19.43 -9.93 -10.12
CA PHE A 350 18.03 -10.08 -9.78
C PHE A 350 17.20 -8.85 -10.19
N MET A 351 17.70 -7.64 -9.98
CA MET A 351 17.03 -6.41 -10.41
C MET A 351 16.81 -6.39 -11.92
N LYS A 352 17.85 -6.70 -12.71
CA LYS A 352 17.74 -6.80 -14.18
C LYS A 352 16.71 -7.84 -14.63
N PHE A 353 16.67 -8.98 -13.95
CA PHE A 353 15.67 -10.01 -14.26
C PHE A 353 14.25 -9.50 -13.95
N MET A 354 14.06 -8.86 -12.80
CA MET A 354 12.74 -8.36 -12.39
C MET A 354 12.20 -7.24 -13.29
N THR A 355 13.06 -6.49 -13.97
CA THR A 355 12.70 -5.43 -14.93
C THR A 355 12.79 -5.89 -16.39
N SER A 356 12.96 -7.19 -16.65
CA SER A 356 12.94 -7.75 -18.00
C SER A 356 11.51 -7.80 -18.56
N ASP A 357 11.41 -7.87 -19.90
CA ASP A 357 10.14 -8.07 -20.61
C ASP A 357 9.36 -9.26 -20.05
N PHE A 358 10.03 -10.42 -19.90
CA PHE A 358 9.42 -11.63 -19.35
C PHE A 358 8.83 -11.43 -17.95
N ALA A 359 9.59 -10.86 -17.03
CA ALA A 359 9.13 -10.71 -15.65
C ALA A 359 7.97 -9.71 -15.54
N GLU A 360 8.06 -8.60 -16.27
CA GLU A 360 7.00 -7.59 -16.26
C GLU A 360 5.73 -8.05 -17.01
N GLU A 361 5.84 -8.86 -18.08
CA GLU A 361 4.68 -9.51 -18.71
C GLU A 361 3.97 -10.49 -17.76
N GLU A 362 4.73 -11.30 -17.00
CA GLU A 362 4.12 -12.20 -16.02
C GLU A 362 3.41 -11.41 -14.90
N MET A 363 3.99 -10.31 -14.45
CA MET A 363 3.36 -9.42 -13.47
C MET A 363 2.17 -8.63 -14.04
N ALA A 364 2.17 -8.32 -15.33
CA ALA A 364 1.03 -7.70 -16.01
C ALA A 364 -0.23 -8.57 -15.95
N LYS A 365 -0.09 -9.89 -15.96
CA LYS A 365 -1.23 -10.82 -15.80
C LYS A 365 -1.91 -10.70 -14.43
N CYS A 366 -1.24 -10.08 -13.46
CA CYS A 366 -1.72 -9.89 -12.09
C CYS A 366 -2.20 -8.46 -11.79
N GLY A 367 -2.16 -7.56 -12.76
CA GLY A 367 -2.60 -6.18 -12.56
C GLY A 367 -1.47 -5.15 -12.40
N GLN A 368 -0.21 -5.50 -12.66
CA GLN A 368 0.89 -4.54 -12.67
C GLN A 368 1.02 -3.92 -14.07
N ILE A 369 1.16 -2.60 -14.17
CA ILE A 369 1.40 -1.93 -15.46
C ILE A 369 2.90 -1.90 -15.71
N PRO A 370 3.38 -2.56 -16.78
CA PRO A 370 4.80 -2.61 -17.10
C PRO A 370 5.41 -1.24 -17.37
N VAL A 371 6.69 -1.12 -17.08
CA VAL A 371 7.53 0.02 -17.46
C VAL A 371 8.64 -0.38 -18.45
N ASN A 372 8.89 -1.67 -18.63
CA ASN A 372 9.67 -2.19 -19.73
C ASN A 372 8.90 -1.99 -21.05
N LYS A 373 9.55 -1.40 -22.04
CA LYS A 373 8.90 -0.99 -23.31
C LYS A 373 8.36 -2.18 -24.10
N GLU A 374 9.09 -3.31 -24.12
CA GLU A 374 8.66 -4.51 -24.83
C GLU A 374 7.48 -5.18 -24.11
N ALA A 375 7.52 -5.27 -22.78
CA ALA A 375 6.42 -5.79 -21.99
C ALA A 375 5.15 -4.93 -22.12
N LEU A 376 5.29 -3.60 -22.15
CA LEU A 376 4.17 -2.68 -22.32
C LEU A 376 3.49 -2.82 -23.69
N ASP A 377 4.25 -3.10 -24.74
CA ASP A 377 3.75 -3.30 -26.10
C ASP A 377 3.27 -4.75 -26.35
N SER A 378 3.28 -5.62 -25.34
CA SER A 378 2.91 -7.02 -25.47
C SER A 378 1.40 -7.25 -25.64
N ASP A 379 1.06 -8.41 -26.22
CA ASP A 379 -0.32 -8.87 -26.31
C ASP A 379 -0.98 -9.07 -24.92
N VAL A 380 -0.21 -9.27 -23.87
CA VAL A 380 -0.70 -9.40 -22.49
C VAL A 380 -1.33 -8.09 -22.05
N VAL A 381 -0.61 -6.98 -22.22
CA VAL A 381 -1.10 -5.64 -21.85
C VAL A 381 -2.23 -5.19 -22.77
N ALA A 382 -2.11 -5.45 -24.07
CA ALA A 382 -3.14 -5.10 -25.06
C ALA A 382 -4.48 -5.82 -24.83
N ASN A 383 -4.48 -7.00 -24.22
CA ASN A 383 -5.68 -7.77 -23.91
C ASN A 383 -6.19 -7.59 -22.47
N ALA A 384 -5.47 -6.82 -21.65
CA ALA A 384 -5.90 -6.50 -20.29
C ALA A 384 -6.74 -5.22 -20.27
N ASP A 385 -7.55 -5.05 -19.22
CA ASP A 385 -8.38 -3.85 -19.01
C ASP A 385 -7.55 -2.66 -18.48
N TYR A 386 -6.36 -2.41 -19.09
CA TYR A 386 -5.44 -1.36 -18.67
C TYR A 386 -5.70 0.00 -19.32
N ALA A 387 -6.42 0.04 -20.44
CA ALA A 387 -6.62 1.29 -21.21
C ALA A 387 -7.10 2.47 -20.32
N PRO A 388 -8.08 2.33 -19.41
CA PRO A 388 -8.50 3.45 -18.56
C PRO A 388 -7.39 3.94 -17.60
N PHE A 389 -6.51 3.04 -17.14
CA PHE A 389 -5.38 3.41 -16.29
C PHE A 389 -4.28 4.11 -17.09
N LEU A 390 -3.97 3.61 -18.31
CA LEU A 390 -2.98 4.22 -19.18
C LEU A 390 -3.42 5.64 -19.60
N ASP A 391 -4.70 5.84 -19.84
CA ASP A 391 -5.25 7.17 -20.11
C ASP A 391 -5.11 8.08 -18.87
N ALA A 392 -5.46 7.59 -17.68
CA ALA A 392 -5.38 8.35 -16.43
C ALA A 392 -3.94 8.70 -16.02
N ILE A 393 -2.96 7.84 -16.31
CA ILE A 393 -1.52 8.11 -16.04
C ILE A 393 -1.06 9.39 -16.76
N THR A 394 -1.62 9.71 -17.93
CA THR A 394 -1.20 10.89 -18.70
C THR A 394 -1.45 12.22 -17.99
N THR A 395 -2.39 12.24 -17.05
CA THR A 395 -2.76 13.43 -16.25
C THR A 395 -2.48 13.24 -14.75
N ALA A 396 -1.96 12.08 -14.36
CA ALA A 396 -1.64 11.79 -12.96
C ALA A 396 -0.48 12.65 -12.47
N LYS A 397 -0.56 13.08 -11.21
CA LYS A 397 0.50 13.84 -10.53
C LYS A 397 1.24 12.96 -9.54
N ALA A 398 2.57 13.06 -9.56
CA ALA A 398 3.40 12.43 -8.53
C ALA A 398 3.25 13.16 -7.19
N ARG A 399 3.36 12.43 -6.10
CA ARG A 399 3.55 12.99 -4.76
C ARG A 399 4.86 13.78 -4.72
N PRO A 400 4.98 14.83 -3.89
CA PRO A 400 6.22 15.60 -3.79
C PRO A 400 7.46 14.70 -3.61
N PRO A 401 8.47 14.76 -4.50
CA PRO A 401 9.65 13.89 -4.43
C PRO A 401 10.69 14.43 -3.43
N VAL A 402 10.25 14.61 -2.19
CA VAL A 402 11.07 15.15 -1.09
C VAL A 402 11.36 14.06 -0.05
N ALA A 403 12.53 14.14 0.59
CA ALA A 403 12.94 13.13 1.56
C ALA A 403 12.07 13.08 2.83
N SER A 404 11.34 14.14 3.10
CA SER A 404 10.38 14.23 4.23
C SER A 404 8.97 13.78 3.84
N TRP A 405 8.75 13.21 2.65
CA TRP A 405 7.39 12.88 2.20
C TRP A 405 6.67 11.92 3.14
N SER A 406 7.33 10.87 3.63
CA SER A 406 6.69 9.90 4.55
C SER A 406 6.17 10.57 5.82
N GLU A 407 6.91 11.55 6.36
CA GLU A 407 6.47 12.33 7.52
C GLU A 407 5.34 13.30 7.15
N ILE A 408 5.43 13.97 6.00
CA ILE A 408 4.36 14.83 5.48
C ILE A 408 3.06 14.04 5.30
N ASP A 409 3.12 12.84 4.75
CA ASP A 409 1.95 11.98 4.52
C ASP A 409 1.31 11.50 5.83
N ASN A 410 2.12 11.17 6.84
CA ASN A 410 1.64 10.84 8.18
C ASN A 410 0.92 12.03 8.84
N GLU A 411 1.47 13.23 8.71
CA GLU A 411 0.84 14.46 9.22
C GLU A 411 -0.45 14.81 8.45
N LEU A 412 -0.44 14.62 7.13
CA LEU A 412 -1.64 14.77 6.29
C LEU A 412 -2.73 13.78 6.74
N THR A 413 -2.38 12.51 6.90
CA THR A 413 -3.30 11.46 7.37
C THR A 413 -3.91 11.82 8.73
N THR A 414 -3.09 12.32 9.65
CA THR A 414 -3.54 12.77 10.99
C THR A 414 -4.51 13.94 10.87
N ALA A 415 -4.19 14.94 10.07
CA ALA A 415 -5.05 16.10 9.85
C ALA A 415 -6.37 15.72 9.18
N MET A 416 -6.33 14.87 8.13
CA MET A 416 -7.54 14.37 7.47
C MET A 416 -8.43 13.58 8.42
N THR A 417 -7.83 12.73 9.27
CA THR A 417 -8.58 11.98 10.29
C THR A 417 -9.25 12.92 11.28
N SER A 418 -8.53 13.92 11.77
CA SER A 418 -9.09 14.91 12.70
C SER A 418 -10.25 15.70 12.09
N ILE A 419 -10.12 16.12 10.83
CA ILE A 419 -11.19 16.84 10.12
C ILE A 419 -12.38 15.94 9.84
N ILE A 420 -12.14 14.80 9.18
CA ILE A 420 -13.20 13.97 8.60
C ILE A 420 -13.90 13.15 9.68
N SER A 421 -13.14 12.49 10.55
CA SER A 421 -13.71 11.59 11.56
C SER A 421 -14.09 12.28 12.85
N GLU A 422 -13.29 13.28 13.29
CA GLU A 422 -13.47 13.92 14.59
C GLU A 422 -14.19 15.28 14.50
N GLY A 423 -14.32 15.83 13.28
CA GLY A 423 -15.06 17.07 13.01
C GLY A 423 -14.31 18.34 13.40
N ALA A 424 -12.98 18.31 13.36
CA ALA A 424 -12.15 19.50 13.56
C ALA A 424 -12.42 20.57 12.49
N ASP A 425 -12.13 21.83 12.80
CA ASP A 425 -12.27 22.92 11.83
C ASP A 425 -11.28 22.73 10.67
N VAL A 426 -11.80 22.76 9.44
CA VAL A 426 -11.03 22.45 8.25
C VAL A 426 -9.91 23.45 8.02
N GLN A 427 -10.24 24.77 8.08
CA GLN A 427 -9.26 25.82 7.80
C GLN A 427 -8.17 25.86 8.88
N GLU A 428 -8.56 25.83 10.17
CA GLU A 428 -7.62 25.88 11.29
C GLU A 428 -6.67 24.67 11.26
N THR A 429 -7.17 23.47 10.95
CA THR A 429 -6.35 22.24 10.88
C THR A 429 -5.40 22.28 9.71
N LEU A 430 -5.84 22.75 8.52
CA LEU A 430 -4.98 22.86 7.36
C LEU A 430 -3.94 24.00 7.50
N ASP A 431 -4.25 25.09 8.19
CA ASP A 431 -3.27 26.16 8.51
C ASP A 431 -2.14 25.62 9.40
N ALA A 432 -2.50 24.83 10.43
CA ALA A 432 -1.53 24.19 11.30
C ALA A 432 -0.68 23.15 10.54
N LEU A 433 -1.32 22.32 9.70
CA LEU A 433 -0.62 21.34 8.86
C LEU A 433 0.33 22.01 7.88
N ALA A 434 -0.10 23.06 7.16
CA ALA A 434 0.74 23.79 6.22
C ALA A 434 2.02 24.36 6.88
N THR A 435 1.88 24.91 8.09
CA THR A 435 3.03 25.40 8.87
C THR A 435 3.99 24.26 9.23
N LYS A 436 3.47 23.10 9.56
CA LYS A 436 4.29 21.92 9.90
C LYS A 436 5.01 21.38 8.67
N VAL A 437 4.32 21.30 7.54
CA VAL A 437 4.90 20.87 6.27
C VAL A 437 5.97 21.84 5.79
N ASP A 438 5.80 23.16 5.94
CA ASP A 438 6.84 24.16 5.65
C ASP A 438 8.14 23.86 6.43
N ALA A 439 8.02 23.46 7.70
CA ALA A 439 9.17 23.09 8.51
C ALA A 439 9.88 21.81 8.00
N LEU A 440 9.10 20.78 7.60
CA LEU A 440 9.63 19.53 7.05
C LEU A 440 10.28 19.70 5.67
N LEU A 441 9.80 20.65 4.86
CA LEU A 441 10.40 20.98 3.56
C LEU A 441 11.71 21.75 3.70
N ALA A 442 11.94 22.40 4.84
CA ALA A 442 13.15 23.17 5.11
C ALA A 442 14.35 22.32 5.59
N GLU A 443 14.15 21.03 5.93
CA GLU A 443 15.17 20.07 6.37
C GLU A 443 15.94 19.45 5.21
#